data_6c43486b50c59e74900bf5f0da67ef67
#
_entry.id   6c43486b50c59e74900bf5f0da67ef67
#
_cell.length_a   1.000
_cell.length_b   1.000
_cell.length_c   1.000
_cell.angle_alpha   90.00
_cell.angle_beta   90.00
_cell.angle_gamma   90.00
#
_symmetry.space_group_name_H-M   'P 1'
#
loop_
_entity.id
_entity.type
_entity.pdbx_description
1 polymer ?
#
loop_
_entity_poly.entity_id
_entity_poly.type
_entity_poly.pdbx_seq_one_letter_code
_entity_poly.pdbx_strand_id
1 'polypeptide(L)'
;VARRYGRIAAGGSQRIVQFSRSVRAARSGRYGKIVCGQTNPGGPSKPCYLPGVPVPDDFDWDLWLGPLPWRPYGGEAGHALSGCFIGDINWSPHHYDIIQWTVNPDPSAPIEVTYENQGNRPESAVIHYRYSNGAVVHSTGYPGEPIGGEGGACFVGTEGRIAVDRANIISYPASILKEPLHPGDSRVYHADSHSGNFLDCIRSRRPTICNPETAVYTINAILIGGIALALQRSLKWDPLKSEFIGDEQANRLLSYTPRPPWRI
;
A
#
# COMPACT_ATOMS: atom_id res chain seq x y z
N VAL A 1 -6.74 13.67 15.26
CA VAL A 1 -7.65 13.42 16.44
C VAL A 1 -6.89 12.65 17.51
N ALA A 2 -6.38 11.41 17.27
CA ALA A 2 -5.73 10.58 18.29
C ALA A 2 -4.60 11.32 19.03
N ARG A 3 -3.66 11.97 18.34
CA ARG A 3 -2.60 12.77 18.95
C ARG A 3 -3.13 13.91 19.82
N ARG A 4 -4.16 14.62 19.36
CA ARG A 4 -4.78 15.73 20.11
C ARG A 4 -5.30 15.29 21.48
N TYR A 5 -5.78 14.07 21.57
CA TYR A 5 -6.35 13.50 22.80
C TYR A 5 -5.39 12.55 23.53
N GLY A 6 -4.11 12.49 23.12
CA GLY A 6 -3.13 11.59 23.72
C GLY A 6 -3.51 10.11 23.64
N ARG A 7 -4.22 9.72 22.58
CA ARG A 7 -4.67 8.33 22.37
C ARG A 7 -3.77 7.62 21.36
N ILE A 8 -3.67 6.30 21.52
CA ILE A 8 -2.96 5.44 20.60
C ILE A 8 -3.94 4.94 19.53
N ALA A 9 -3.50 4.96 18.28
CA ALA A 9 -4.21 4.38 17.15
C ALA A 9 -3.31 3.39 16.43
N ALA A 10 -3.90 2.32 15.90
CA ALA A 10 -3.22 1.32 15.10
C ALA A 10 -4.07 0.97 13.87
N GLY A 11 -3.41 0.75 12.75
CA GLY A 11 -3.96 0.12 11.56
C GLY A 11 -3.63 -1.37 11.52
N GLY A 12 -4.30 -2.12 10.65
CA GLY A 12 -3.98 -3.51 10.33
C GLY A 12 -3.12 -3.57 9.06
N SER A 13 -1.83 -3.86 9.20
CA SER A 13 -0.90 -4.08 8.09
C SER A 13 -0.10 -5.37 8.37
N GLN A 14 0.66 -5.84 7.36
CA GLN A 14 1.39 -7.10 7.45
C GLN A 14 2.82 -6.94 8.03
N ARG A 15 3.06 -5.96 8.92
CA ARG A 15 4.39 -5.62 9.47
C ARG A 15 4.92 -6.58 10.55
N ILE A 16 4.44 -7.80 10.61
CA ILE A 16 4.86 -8.82 11.59
C ILE A 16 5.42 -10.07 10.91
N VAL A 17 6.02 -10.98 11.70
CA VAL A 17 6.50 -12.32 11.31
C VAL A 17 7.41 -12.30 10.06
N GLN A 18 7.06 -13.03 8.97
CA GLN A 18 7.89 -13.18 7.77
C GLN A 18 8.20 -11.86 7.08
N PHE A 19 7.22 -10.96 7.02
CA PHE A 19 7.39 -9.64 6.40
C PHE A 19 8.40 -8.78 7.17
N SER A 20 8.36 -8.77 8.50
CA SER A 20 9.38 -8.10 9.30
C SER A 20 10.76 -8.71 9.05
N ARG A 21 10.86 -10.05 8.92
CA ARG A 21 12.10 -10.74 8.62
C ARG A 21 12.64 -10.35 7.24
N SER A 22 11.78 -10.30 6.21
CA SER A 22 12.18 -9.92 4.85
C SER A 22 12.69 -8.49 4.79
N VAL A 23 12.01 -7.55 5.44
CA VAL A 23 12.43 -6.14 5.50
C VAL A 23 13.78 -5.99 6.22
N ARG A 24 13.98 -6.69 7.33
CA ARG A 24 15.26 -6.69 8.05
C ARG A 24 16.38 -7.22 7.18
N ALA A 25 16.18 -8.34 6.51
CA ALA A 25 17.17 -8.91 5.58
C ALA A 25 17.42 -7.98 4.40
N ALA A 26 16.38 -7.37 3.84
CA ALA A 26 16.49 -6.43 2.75
C ALA A 26 17.28 -5.18 3.13
N ARG A 27 17.08 -4.66 4.32
CA ARG A 27 17.75 -3.44 4.81
C ARG A 27 19.14 -3.69 5.43
N SER A 28 19.54 -4.94 5.58
CA SER A 28 20.89 -5.28 6.04
C SER A 28 22.00 -5.03 5.00
N GLY A 29 21.62 -4.79 3.74
CA GLY A 29 22.57 -4.60 2.64
C GLY A 29 23.16 -5.88 2.05
N ARG A 30 22.75 -7.06 2.54
CA ARG A 30 23.34 -8.37 2.15
C ARG A 30 23.12 -8.79 0.70
N TYR A 31 22.24 -8.12 -0.01
CA TYR A 31 22.00 -8.34 -1.44
C TYR A 31 22.26 -7.08 -2.26
N GLY A 32 23.12 -6.21 -1.71
CA GLY A 32 23.52 -4.95 -2.32
C GLY A 32 22.49 -3.84 -2.15
N LYS A 33 22.58 -2.82 -2.98
CA LYS A 33 21.64 -1.70 -2.98
C LYS A 33 20.28 -2.16 -3.55
N ILE A 34 19.18 -1.82 -2.89
CA ILE A 34 17.83 -2.07 -3.41
C ILE A 34 17.64 -1.28 -4.71
N VAL A 35 17.30 -1.99 -5.77
CA VAL A 35 17.05 -1.41 -7.09
C VAL A 35 15.56 -1.34 -7.38
N CYS A 36 14.84 -2.41 -7.03
CA CYS A 36 13.45 -2.55 -7.38
C CYS A 36 12.67 -3.27 -6.27
N GLY A 37 11.44 -2.84 -6.07
CA GLY A 37 10.39 -3.57 -5.36
C GLY A 37 9.29 -3.97 -6.33
N GLN A 38 8.66 -5.11 -6.08
CA GLN A 38 7.60 -5.62 -6.94
C GLN A 38 6.48 -6.19 -6.10
N THR A 39 5.25 -5.95 -6.53
CA THR A 39 4.06 -6.54 -5.94
C THR A 39 3.01 -6.75 -7.00
N ASN A 40 2.22 -7.78 -6.84
CA ASN A 40 1.03 -8.00 -7.65
C ASN A 40 -0.22 -7.89 -6.75
N PRO A 41 -0.70 -6.69 -6.50
CA PRO A 41 -1.84 -6.47 -5.62
C PRO A 41 -3.20 -6.82 -6.25
N GLY A 42 -3.21 -7.24 -7.50
CA GLY A 42 -4.39 -7.27 -8.34
C GLY A 42 -4.58 -5.98 -9.13
N GLY A 43 -5.48 -6.00 -10.08
CA GLY A 43 -5.80 -4.80 -10.87
C GLY A 43 -6.60 -3.77 -10.07
N PRO A 44 -6.69 -2.53 -10.57
CA PRO A 44 -7.53 -1.51 -9.96
C PRO A 44 -8.99 -1.97 -9.91
N SER A 45 -9.71 -1.52 -8.89
CA SER A 45 -11.14 -1.78 -8.76
C SER A 45 -11.87 -1.29 -9.99
N LYS A 46 -12.60 -2.18 -10.65
CA LYS A 46 -13.44 -1.80 -11.80
C LYS A 46 -14.72 -1.15 -11.30
N PRO A 47 -15.22 -0.10 -11.97
CA PRO A 47 -16.52 0.44 -11.66
C PRO A 47 -17.58 -0.68 -11.73
N CYS A 48 -18.40 -0.77 -10.69
CA CYS A 48 -19.51 -1.72 -10.62
C CYS A 48 -20.82 -0.97 -10.79
N TYR A 49 -21.49 -1.19 -11.89
CA TYR A 49 -22.78 -0.57 -12.24
C TYR A 49 -23.92 -1.58 -12.12
N LEU A 50 -24.01 -2.27 -10.99
CA LEU A 50 -25.13 -3.17 -10.74
C LEU A 50 -26.43 -2.38 -10.51
N PRO A 51 -27.57 -2.91 -10.98
CA PRO A 51 -28.87 -2.34 -10.66
C PRO A 51 -29.08 -2.28 -9.14
N GLY A 52 -29.74 -1.23 -8.67
CA GLY A 52 -30.13 -1.14 -7.26
C GLY A 52 -31.14 -2.24 -6.91
N VAL A 53 -30.95 -2.84 -5.75
CA VAL A 53 -31.89 -3.79 -5.14
C VAL A 53 -32.32 -3.27 -3.76
N PRO A 54 -33.43 -3.77 -3.17
CA PRO A 54 -33.82 -3.38 -1.83
C PRO A 54 -32.70 -3.63 -0.81
N VAL A 55 -32.50 -2.68 0.07
CA VAL A 55 -31.58 -2.83 1.20
C VAL A 55 -32.21 -3.78 2.21
N PRO A 56 -31.49 -4.80 2.73
CA PRO A 56 -31.98 -5.64 3.81
C PRO A 56 -32.36 -4.81 5.05
N ASP A 57 -33.42 -5.21 5.76
CA ASP A 57 -33.95 -4.48 6.91
C ASP A 57 -32.94 -4.32 8.06
N ASP A 58 -31.98 -5.24 8.18
CA ASP A 58 -30.92 -5.27 9.18
C ASP A 58 -29.61 -4.62 8.72
N PHE A 59 -29.58 -3.99 7.55
CA PHE A 59 -28.38 -3.39 6.96
C PHE A 59 -28.50 -1.88 6.75
N ASP A 60 -27.75 -1.10 7.50
CA ASP A 60 -27.68 0.36 7.35
C ASP A 60 -26.76 0.76 6.19
N TRP A 61 -27.32 0.85 4.99
CA TRP A 61 -26.61 1.25 3.78
C TRP A 61 -26.06 2.67 3.84
N ASP A 62 -26.77 3.60 4.51
CA ASP A 62 -26.31 4.98 4.66
C ASP A 62 -25.05 5.06 5.53
N LEU A 63 -25.06 4.37 6.66
CA LEU A 63 -23.91 4.29 7.56
C LEU A 63 -22.73 3.56 6.90
N TRP A 64 -23.00 2.50 6.12
CA TRP A 64 -21.95 1.76 5.40
C TRP A 64 -21.27 2.62 4.33
N LEU A 65 -22.04 3.40 3.53
CA LEU A 65 -21.49 4.34 2.56
C LEU A 65 -20.67 5.46 3.24
N GLY A 66 -21.07 5.87 4.43
CA GLY A 66 -20.41 6.96 5.15
C GLY A 66 -20.32 8.23 4.30
N PRO A 67 -19.12 8.85 4.21
CA PRO A 67 -18.92 10.10 3.48
C PRO A 67 -18.92 9.96 1.95
N LEU A 68 -18.93 8.73 1.41
CA LEU A 68 -18.90 8.51 -0.03
C LEU A 68 -20.14 9.08 -0.74
N PRO A 69 -20.04 9.44 -2.03
CA PRO A 69 -21.21 9.80 -2.82
C PRO A 69 -22.28 8.71 -2.74
N TRP A 70 -23.54 9.14 -2.64
CA TRP A 70 -24.65 8.20 -2.56
C TRP A 70 -24.76 7.36 -3.86
N ARG A 71 -25.01 6.07 -3.70
CA ARG A 71 -25.32 5.14 -4.79
C ARG A 71 -26.32 4.09 -4.32
N PRO A 72 -27.09 3.50 -5.24
CA PRO A 72 -27.99 2.40 -4.90
C PRO A 72 -27.24 1.21 -4.27
N TYR A 73 -27.91 0.48 -3.41
CA TYR A 73 -27.41 -0.80 -2.91
C TYR A 73 -27.48 -1.84 -4.03
N GLY A 74 -26.38 -2.46 -4.38
CA GLY A 74 -26.28 -3.44 -5.46
C GLY A 74 -26.25 -4.91 -5.00
N GLY A 75 -26.74 -5.20 -3.80
CA GLY A 75 -26.64 -6.53 -3.21
C GLY A 75 -25.22 -6.83 -2.72
N GLU A 76 -24.99 -8.06 -2.28
CA GLU A 76 -23.66 -8.48 -1.76
C GLU A 76 -22.53 -8.29 -2.76
N ALA A 77 -22.76 -8.56 -4.04
CA ALA A 77 -21.79 -8.33 -5.09
C ALA A 77 -21.55 -6.85 -5.40
N GLY A 78 -22.49 -5.98 -5.11
CA GLY A 78 -22.44 -4.55 -5.41
C GLY A 78 -21.98 -3.67 -4.26
N HIS A 79 -21.93 -4.16 -3.04
CA HIS A 79 -21.43 -3.39 -1.91
C HIS A 79 -19.91 -3.51 -1.75
N ALA A 80 -19.24 -4.37 -2.51
CA ALA A 80 -17.79 -4.34 -2.61
C ALA A 80 -17.30 -2.93 -2.94
N LEU A 81 -16.15 -2.54 -2.41
CA LEU A 81 -15.56 -1.21 -2.58
C LEU A 81 -15.22 -0.86 -4.04
N SER A 82 -15.55 -1.76 -4.98
CA SER A 82 -15.37 -1.58 -6.41
C SER A 82 -16.03 -0.29 -6.90
N GLY A 83 -15.27 0.54 -7.57
CA GLY A 83 -15.75 1.82 -8.10
C GLY A 83 -15.99 2.93 -7.07
N CYS A 84 -15.77 2.68 -5.77
CA CYS A 84 -15.87 3.71 -4.75
C CYS A 84 -14.61 4.58 -4.65
N PHE A 85 -13.48 4.03 -5.04
CA PHE A 85 -12.18 4.66 -4.94
C PHE A 85 -11.37 4.50 -6.22
N ILE A 86 -10.50 5.47 -6.46
CA ILE A 86 -9.47 5.36 -7.50
C ILE A 86 -8.34 4.50 -6.93
N GLY A 87 -8.16 3.29 -7.43
CA GLY A 87 -7.15 2.33 -6.97
C GLY A 87 -7.71 1.21 -6.11
N ASP A 88 -6.93 0.15 -5.96
CA ASP A 88 -7.27 -0.98 -5.09
C ASP A 88 -6.84 -0.69 -3.65
N ILE A 89 -7.79 -0.33 -2.81
CA ILE A 89 -7.57 -0.05 -1.38
C ILE A 89 -7.83 -1.25 -0.47
N ASN A 90 -8.13 -2.42 -1.03
CA ASN A 90 -8.42 -3.62 -0.25
C ASN A 90 -7.14 -4.42 0.07
N TRP A 91 -6.57 -5.11 -0.90
CA TRP A 91 -5.37 -5.92 -0.72
C TRP A 91 -4.06 -5.13 -0.92
N SER A 92 -4.07 -4.16 -1.83
CA SER A 92 -2.88 -3.36 -2.15
C SER A 92 -2.22 -2.70 -0.94
N PRO A 93 -2.94 -2.16 0.06
CA PRO A 93 -2.30 -1.55 1.23
C PRO A 93 -1.35 -2.48 1.97
N HIS A 94 -1.69 -3.76 2.06
CA HIS A 94 -0.84 -4.75 2.74
C HIS A 94 0.50 -4.96 2.05
N HIS A 95 0.52 -4.92 0.73
CA HIS A 95 1.72 -5.19 -0.06
C HIS A 95 2.56 -3.93 -0.25
N TYR A 96 1.92 -2.80 -0.58
CA TYR A 96 2.61 -1.52 -0.70
C TYR A 96 3.25 -1.07 0.61
N ASP A 97 2.63 -1.35 1.75
CA ASP A 97 3.19 -1.05 3.05
C ASP A 97 4.54 -1.76 3.29
N ILE A 98 4.62 -3.04 2.94
CA ILE A 98 5.87 -3.81 3.09
C ILE A 98 6.93 -3.31 2.13
N ILE A 99 6.55 -2.99 0.89
CA ILE A 99 7.47 -2.44 -0.08
C ILE A 99 8.00 -1.09 0.38
N GLN A 100 7.14 -0.16 0.75
CA GLN A 100 7.58 1.14 1.26
C GLN A 100 8.45 1.01 2.50
N TRP A 101 8.09 0.14 3.43
CA TRP A 101 8.90 -0.16 4.60
C TRP A 101 10.29 -0.68 4.26
N THR A 102 10.44 -1.35 3.12
CA THR A 102 11.72 -1.88 2.65
C THR A 102 12.53 -0.85 1.85
N VAL A 103 11.94 -0.30 0.80
CA VAL A 103 12.66 0.53 -0.17
C VAL A 103 12.88 1.96 0.32
N ASN A 104 12.02 2.46 1.17
CA ASN A 104 12.09 3.80 1.69
C ASN A 104 11.96 3.81 3.22
N PRO A 105 13.09 3.79 3.95
CA PRO A 105 13.09 3.85 5.41
C PRO A 105 12.53 5.15 5.98
N ASP A 106 12.54 6.22 5.21
CA ASP A 106 11.89 7.49 5.54
C ASP A 106 10.40 7.40 5.15
N PRO A 107 9.45 7.87 5.97
CA PRO A 107 8.03 7.74 5.69
C PRO A 107 7.51 8.58 4.52
N SER A 108 8.36 8.93 3.55
CA SER A 108 7.98 9.68 2.37
C SER A 108 7.31 8.78 1.31
N ALA A 109 6.36 9.35 0.58
CA ALA A 109 5.70 8.70 -0.56
C ALA A 109 6.62 8.70 -1.81
N PRO A 110 6.23 8.00 -2.90
CA PRO A 110 6.89 8.15 -4.19
C PRO A 110 6.88 9.61 -4.64
N ILE A 111 7.87 10.00 -5.44
CA ILE A 111 7.97 11.35 -6.03
C ILE A 111 7.47 11.41 -7.46
N GLU A 112 7.28 10.27 -8.08
CA GLU A 112 6.76 10.15 -9.45
C GLU A 112 6.02 8.84 -9.62
N VAL A 113 4.96 8.88 -10.40
CA VAL A 113 4.18 7.73 -10.84
C VAL A 113 4.24 7.69 -12.36
N THR A 114 4.82 6.64 -12.90
CA THR A 114 4.91 6.43 -14.35
C THR A 114 3.78 5.52 -14.80
N TYR A 115 3.04 5.96 -15.78
CA TYR A 115 2.04 5.17 -16.49
C TYR A 115 2.66 4.61 -17.76
N GLU A 116 2.60 3.30 -17.94
CA GLU A 116 3.04 2.60 -19.12
C GLU A 116 1.91 1.70 -19.64
N ASN A 117 1.51 1.88 -20.89
CA ASN A 117 0.54 1.00 -21.53
C ASN A 117 1.28 -0.01 -22.39
N GLN A 118 1.31 -1.26 -21.95
CA GLN A 118 2.01 -2.37 -22.63
C GLN A 118 1.19 -3.01 -23.75
N GLY A 119 0.02 -2.47 -24.06
CA GLY A 119 -0.87 -3.01 -25.10
C GLY A 119 -1.97 -2.02 -25.50
N ASN A 120 -2.85 -2.45 -26.38
CA ASN A 120 -3.95 -1.61 -26.88
C ASN A 120 -5.18 -1.59 -25.94
N ARG A 121 -5.06 -2.12 -24.73
CA ARG A 121 -6.17 -2.19 -23.75
C ARG A 121 -5.81 -1.47 -22.47
N PRO A 122 -6.72 -0.69 -21.87
CA PRO A 122 -6.47 0.00 -20.60
C PRO A 122 -6.04 -0.94 -19.46
N GLU A 123 -6.53 -2.17 -19.46
CA GLU A 123 -6.19 -3.19 -18.47
C GLU A 123 -4.76 -3.75 -18.57
N SER A 124 -4.05 -3.45 -19.66
CA SER A 124 -2.62 -3.78 -19.81
C SER A 124 -1.68 -2.67 -19.31
N ALA A 125 -2.23 -1.62 -18.75
CA ALA A 125 -1.43 -0.54 -18.20
C ALA A 125 -0.73 -0.94 -16.90
N VAL A 126 0.51 -0.51 -16.77
CA VAL A 126 1.38 -0.76 -15.62
C VAL A 126 1.73 0.56 -14.96
N ILE A 127 1.77 0.56 -13.65
CA ILE A 127 2.21 1.69 -12.85
C ILE A 127 3.56 1.37 -12.22
N HIS A 128 4.48 2.32 -12.31
CA HIS A 128 5.75 2.30 -11.61
C HIS A 128 5.84 3.50 -10.69
N TYR A 129 6.34 3.28 -9.50
CA TYR A 129 6.55 4.34 -8.50
C TYR A 129 8.04 4.56 -8.33
N ARG A 130 8.49 5.80 -8.49
CA ARG A 130 9.88 6.17 -8.22
C ARG A 130 9.97 6.93 -6.90
N TYR A 131 10.93 6.54 -6.08
CA TYR A 131 11.24 7.14 -4.79
C TYR A 131 12.46 8.06 -4.88
N SER A 132 12.58 8.98 -3.92
CA SER A 132 13.67 9.97 -3.88
C SER A 132 15.07 9.34 -3.79
N ASN A 133 15.19 8.14 -3.22
CA ASN A 133 16.45 7.39 -3.15
C ASN A 133 16.81 6.63 -4.44
N GLY A 134 16.00 6.78 -5.49
CA GLY A 134 16.18 6.13 -6.79
C GLY A 134 15.58 4.72 -6.89
N ALA A 135 15.00 4.17 -5.82
CA ALA A 135 14.30 2.89 -5.90
C ALA A 135 13.03 3.03 -6.76
N VAL A 136 12.74 1.97 -7.52
CA VAL A 136 11.52 1.88 -8.34
C VAL A 136 10.66 0.72 -7.84
N VAL A 137 9.36 0.94 -7.75
CA VAL A 137 8.38 -0.10 -7.40
C VAL A 137 7.46 -0.35 -8.59
N HIS A 138 7.38 -1.59 -9.01
CA HIS A 138 6.50 -2.03 -10.09
C HIS A 138 5.21 -2.64 -9.52
N SER A 139 4.07 -2.22 -10.03
CA SER A 139 2.75 -2.75 -9.62
C SER A 139 2.37 -4.06 -10.30
N THR A 140 3.27 -4.65 -11.07
CA THR A 140 3.07 -5.95 -11.72
C THR A 140 4.07 -6.98 -11.23
N GLY A 141 3.65 -8.25 -11.25
CA GLY A 141 4.56 -9.36 -11.01
C GLY A 141 5.76 -9.34 -11.97
N TYR A 142 6.88 -9.80 -11.49
CA TYR A 142 8.11 -9.89 -12.28
C TYR A 142 7.98 -11.01 -13.32
N PRO A 143 8.26 -10.76 -14.61
CA PRO A 143 8.27 -11.83 -15.60
C PRO A 143 9.28 -12.91 -15.21
N GLY A 144 8.83 -14.15 -15.04
CA GLY A 144 9.69 -15.31 -14.82
C GLY A 144 9.99 -15.69 -13.36
N GLU A 145 9.45 -14.97 -12.37
CA GLU A 145 9.65 -15.33 -10.96
C GLU A 145 8.33 -15.65 -10.28
N PRO A 146 8.20 -16.82 -9.64
CA PRO A 146 7.08 -17.08 -8.76
C PRO A 146 7.24 -16.18 -7.52
N ILE A 147 6.55 -15.06 -7.49
CA ILE A 147 6.19 -14.47 -6.22
C ILE A 147 5.21 -15.46 -5.63
N GLY A 148 5.64 -16.14 -4.56
CA GLY A 148 4.82 -17.17 -3.96
C GLY A 148 3.47 -16.61 -3.57
N GLY A 149 2.40 -17.30 -3.95
CA GLY A 149 1.04 -17.09 -3.50
C GLY A 149 0.38 -15.73 -3.69
N GLU A 150 -0.86 -15.63 -3.29
CA GLU A 150 -1.59 -14.36 -3.28
C GLU A 150 -0.99 -13.39 -2.26
N GLY A 151 -0.57 -12.24 -2.74
CA GLY A 151 -0.20 -11.14 -1.88
C GLY A 151 1.22 -11.14 -1.37
N GLY A 152 2.18 -11.29 -2.24
CA GLY A 152 3.60 -11.22 -1.93
C GLY A 152 4.28 -9.91 -2.35
N ALA A 153 5.54 -9.78 -1.96
CA ALA A 153 6.46 -8.73 -2.39
C ALA A 153 7.82 -9.36 -2.77
N CYS A 154 8.46 -8.81 -3.79
CA CYS A 154 9.81 -9.16 -4.18
C CYS A 154 10.70 -7.92 -4.13
N PHE A 155 11.86 -8.05 -3.53
CA PHE A 155 12.88 -7.01 -3.45
C PHE A 155 14.10 -7.47 -4.22
N VAL A 156 14.50 -6.68 -5.21
CA VAL A 156 15.67 -6.94 -6.04
C VAL A 156 16.76 -5.95 -5.66
N GLY A 157 17.91 -6.46 -5.30
CA GLY A 157 19.12 -5.70 -5.06
C GLY A 157 20.16 -5.95 -6.14
N THR A 158 21.30 -5.26 -6.05
CA THR A 158 22.41 -5.40 -7.02
C THR A 158 23.10 -6.76 -6.95
N GLU A 159 22.98 -7.50 -5.84
CA GLU A 159 23.69 -8.74 -5.56
C GLU A 159 22.76 -9.91 -5.19
N GLY A 160 21.46 -9.70 -5.25
CA GLY A 160 20.50 -10.74 -4.92
C GLY A 160 19.07 -10.26 -4.83
N ARG A 161 18.18 -11.16 -4.37
CA ARG A 161 16.76 -10.85 -4.22
C ARG A 161 16.13 -11.59 -3.06
N ILE A 162 15.04 -11.04 -2.56
CA ILE A 162 14.19 -11.65 -1.51
C ILE A 162 12.75 -11.59 -1.99
N ALA A 163 12.06 -12.73 -1.96
CA ALA A 163 10.62 -12.80 -2.17
C ALA A 163 9.93 -13.27 -0.89
N VAL A 164 8.78 -12.69 -0.59
CA VAL A 164 8.02 -12.98 0.64
C VAL A 164 6.53 -12.94 0.36
N ASP A 165 5.82 -13.89 0.92
CA ASP A 165 4.37 -13.91 1.02
C ASP A 165 3.92 -14.23 2.46
N ARG A 166 2.65 -14.54 2.68
CA ARG A 166 2.14 -14.89 4.02
C ARG A 166 2.64 -16.22 4.55
N ALA A 167 3.04 -17.14 3.68
CA ALA A 167 3.47 -18.49 4.04
C ALA A 167 5.00 -18.62 4.03
N ASN A 168 5.66 -17.98 3.07
CA ASN A 168 7.05 -18.24 2.72
C ASN A 168 7.90 -16.99 2.64
N ILE A 169 9.21 -17.20 2.83
CA ILE A 169 10.25 -16.22 2.52
C ILE A 169 11.42 -16.98 1.89
N ILE A 170 11.85 -16.53 0.72
CA ILE A 170 12.98 -17.10 -0.03
C ILE A 170 13.96 -16.02 -0.43
N SER A 171 15.21 -16.38 -0.66
CA SER A 171 16.23 -15.47 -1.17
C SER A 171 17.17 -16.14 -2.15
N TYR A 172 17.73 -15.32 -3.02
CA TYR A 172 18.82 -15.68 -3.93
C TYR A 172 19.95 -14.65 -3.82
N PRO A 173 21.15 -15.08 -3.40
CA PRO A 173 21.47 -16.42 -2.92
C PRO A 173 20.77 -16.76 -1.59
N ALA A 174 20.65 -18.05 -1.32
CA ALA A 174 19.96 -18.54 -0.10
C ALA A 174 20.69 -18.12 1.21
N SER A 175 21.96 -17.78 1.13
CA SER A 175 22.77 -17.29 2.25
C SER A 175 22.19 -16.01 2.87
N ILE A 176 21.55 -15.14 2.10
CA ILE A 176 20.96 -13.88 2.58
C ILE A 176 20.04 -14.09 3.80
N LEU A 177 19.25 -15.17 3.78
CA LEU A 177 18.32 -15.48 4.87
C LEU A 177 18.89 -16.44 5.92
N LYS A 178 19.97 -17.18 5.59
CA LYS A 178 20.61 -18.13 6.49
C LYS A 178 21.56 -17.48 7.49
N GLU A 179 22.22 -16.42 7.07
CA GLU A 179 23.16 -15.70 7.93
C GLU A 179 22.43 -14.98 9.07
N PRO A 180 22.88 -15.10 10.31
CA PRO A 180 22.36 -14.33 11.43
C PRO A 180 22.49 -12.82 11.17
N LEU A 181 21.57 -12.04 11.71
CA LEU A 181 21.67 -10.58 11.67
C LEU A 181 22.84 -10.13 12.54
N HIS A 182 23.70 -9.26 12.00
CA HIS A 182 24.82 -8.66 12.73
C HIS A 182 24.33 -7.47 13.59
N PRO A 183 25.09 -7.11 14.65
CA PRO A 183 24.76 -5.95 15.48
C PRO A 183 24.66 -4.62 14.72
N GLY A 184 25.34 -4.47 13.58
CA GLY A 184 25.31 -3.30 12.70
C GLY A 184 24.19 -3.29 11.68
N ASP A 185 23.46 -4.38 11.53
CA ASP A 185 22.35 -4.44 10.57
C ASP A 185 21.20 -3.51 10.98
N SER A 186 20.55 -2.94 9.98
CA SER A 186 19.42 -2.02 10.20
C SER A 186 18.35 -2.66 11.08
N ARG A 187 18.09 -2.03 12.22
CA ARG A 187 17.01 -2.45 13.11
C ARG A 187 15.69 -1.83 12.66
N VAL A 188 14.74 -2.69 12.32
CA VAL A 188 13.36 -2.26 12.11
C VAL A 188 12.55 -2.49 13.38
N TYR A 189 11.49 -1.71 13.55
CA TYR A 189 10.56 -1.91 14.65
C TYR A 189 10.00 -3.34 14.57
N HIS A 190 10.11 -4.09 15.66
CA HIS A 190 9.66 -5.47 15.75
C HIS A 190 8.49 -5.60 16.72
N ALA A 191 7.52 -6.40 16.33
CA ALA A 191 6.40 -6.80 17.17
C ALA A 191 5.98 -8.23 16.81
N ASP A 192 5.70 -9.04 17.81
CA ASP A 192 5.28 -10.44 17.61
C ASP A 192 3.79 -10.55 17.23
N SER A 193 2.99 -9.60 17.68
CA SER A 193 1.58 -9.52 17.32
C SER A 193 1.09 -8.06 17.28
N HIS A 194 0.08 -7.80 16.44
CA HIS A 194 -0.55 -6.47 16.37
C HIS A 194 -1.28 -6.12 17.65
N SER A 195 -2.04 -7.06 18.22
CA SER A 195 -2.79 -6.81 19.46
C SER A 195 -1.85 -6.57 20.65
N GLY A 196 -0.80 -7.39 20.80
CA GLY A 196 0.22 -7.20 21.83
C GLY A 196 0.91 -5.84 21.67
N ASN A 197 1.34 -5.50 20.47
CA ASN A 197 1.95 -4.20 20.17
C ASN A 197 1.01 -3.03 20.51
N PHE A 198 -0.27 -3.11 20.17
CA PHE A 198 -1.24 -2.07 20.48
C PHE A 198 -1.38 -1.87 21.99
N LEU A 199 -1.53 -2.95 22.77
CA LEU A 199 -1.64 -2.89 24.23
C LEU A 199 -0.38 -2.32 24.88
N ASP A 200 0.80 -2.73 24.41
CA ASP A 200 2.09 -2.21 24.91
C ASP A 200 2.26 -0.73 24.57
N CYS A 201 1.81 -0.29 23.41
CA CYS A 201 1.83 1.12 23.03
C CYS A 201 0.84 1.97 23.83
N ILE A 202 -0.31 1.41 24.23
CA ILE A 202 -1.21 2.10 25.16
C ILE A 202 -0.51 2.38 26.49
N ARG A 203 0.28 1.43 27.01
CA ARG A 203 1.03 1.58 28.27
C ARG A 203 2.23 2.51 28.12
N SER A 204 3.03 2.31 27.06
CA SER A 204 4.29 3.03 26.83
C SER A 204 4.12 4.39 26.16
N ARG A 205 2.98 4.66 25.57
CA ARG A 205 2.67 5.85 24.75
C ARG A 205 3.56 5.99 23.51
N ARG A 206 4.20 4.92 23.09
CA ARG A 206 4.95 4.88 21.84
C ARG A 206 4.00 4.68 20.64
N PRO A 207 4.36 5.13 19.44
CA PRO A 207 3.63 4.80 18.22
C PRO A 207 3.60 3.29 18.00
N THR A 208 2.46 2.79 17.50
CA THR A 208 2.35 1.38 17.08
C THR A 208 3.15 1.12 15.81
N ILE A 209 3.48 -0.15 15.55
CA ILE A 209 4.19 -0.55 14.32
C ILE A 209 3.41 -0.18 13.04
N CYS A 210 2.08 -0.15 13.12
CA CYS A 210 1.17 0.28 12.06
C CYS A 210 0.40 1.53 12.52
N ASN A 211 1.12 2.62 12.75
CA ASN A 211 0.50 3.88 13.16
C ASN A 211 -0.21 4.59 12.00
N PRO A 212 -1.09 5.56 12.26
CA PRO A 212 -1.84 6.25 11.21
C PRO A 212 -0.99 6.93 10.15
N GLU A 213 0.18 7.48 10.50
CA GLU A 213 1.07 8.11 9.54
C GLU A 213 1.55 7.11 8.49
N THR A 214 1.99 5.94 8.95
CA THR A 214 2.39 4.84 8.06
C THR A 214 1.24 4.44 7.12
N ALA A 215 0.02 4.33 7.65
CA ALA A 215 -1.15 3.98 6.85
C ALA A 215 -1.46 5.04 5.79
N VAL A 216 -1.33 6.33 6.11
CA VAL A 216 -1.54 7.44 5.15
C VAL A 216 -0.52 7.38 4.02
N TYR A 217 0.76 7.17 4.31
CA TYR A 217 1.79 7.07 3.25
C TYR A 217 1.53 5.91 2.31
N THR A 218 1.10 4.78 2.85
CA THR A 218 0.78 3.59 2.05
C THR A 218 -0.43 3.83 1.16
N ILE A 219 -1.51 4.37 1.70
CA ILE A 219 -2.74 4.67 0.95
C ILE A 219 -2.48 5.72 -0.12
N ASN A 220 -1.71 6.77 0.17
CA ASN A 220 -1.36 7.80 -0.80
C ASN A 220 -0.66 7.20 -2.03
N ALA A 221 0.30 6.29 -1.85
CA ALA A 221 0.96 5.64 -2.98
C ALA A 221 -0.06 4.95 -3.91
N ILE A 222 -1.03 4.24 -3.34
CA ILE A 222 -2.06 3.52 -4.11
C ILE A 222 -2.99 4.51 -4.83
N LEU A 223 -3.45 5.55 -4.14
CA LEU A 223 -4.37 6.53 -4.70
C LEU A 223 -3.74 7.34 -5.83
N ILE A 224 -2.50 7.80 -5.68
CA ILE A 224 -1.80 8.52 -6.75
C ILE A 224 -1.56 7.63 -7.97
N GLY A 225 -1.29 6.34 -7.78
CA GLY A 225 -1.21 5.37 -8.87
C GLY A 225 -2.55 5.16 -9.57
N GLY A 226 -3.63 5.08 -8.80
CA GLY A 226 -4.99 4.99 -9.33
C GLY A 226 -5.38 6.23 -10.15
N ILE A 227 -4.95 7.43 -9.71
CA ILE A 227 -5.17 8.68 -10.48
C ILE A 227 -4.38 8.66 -11.79
N ALA A 228 -3.13 8.21 -11.77
CA ALA A 228 -2.33 8.06 -12.99
C ALA A 228 -2.97 7.08 -14.00
N LEU A 229 -3.52 5.96 -13.50
CA LEU A 229 -4.30 5.01 -14.33
C LEU A 229 -5.56 5.65 -14.90
N ALA A 230 -6.33 6.38 -14.10
CA ALA A 230 -7.55 7.03 -14.54
C ALA A 230 -7.30 8.12 -15.60
N LEU A 231 -6.20 8.85 -15.46
CA LEU A 231 -5.79 9.91 -16.39
C LEU A 231 -4.93 9.39 -17.55
N GLN A 232 -4.50 8.13 -17.51
CA GLN A 232 -3.67 7.46 -18.52
C GLN A 232 -2.38 8.23 -18.84
N ARG A 233 -1.73 8.79 -17.81
CA ARG A 233 -0.47 9.51 -17.93
C ARG A 233 0.38 9.47 -16.68
N SER A 234 1.68 9.67 -16.85
CA SER A 234 2.63 9.80 -15.76
C SER A 234 2.44 11.12 -15.02
N LEU A 235 2.66 11.11 -13.70
CA LEU A 235 2.42 12.24 -12.81
C LEU A 235 3.60 12.41 -11.86
N LYS A 236 3.95 13.67 -11.54
CA LYS A 236 4.92 14.03 -10.51
C LYS A 236 4.21 14.37 -9.23
N TRP A 237 4.72 13.89 -8.11
CA TRP A 237 4.12 14.05 -6.79
C TRP A 237 5.05 14.78 -5.83
N ASP A 238 4.52 15.73 -5.09
CA ASP A 238 5.18 16.36 -3.94
C ASP A 238 4.64 15.72 -2.65
N PRO A 239 5.40 14.82 -2.00
CA PRO A 239 4.93 14.15 -0.80
C PRO A 239 4.82 15.07 0.43
N LEU A 240 5.51 16.19 0.45
CA LEU A 240 5.46 17.14 1.56
C LEU A 240 4.19 18.00 1.50
N LYS A 241 3.79 18.40 0.30
CA LYS A 241 2.57 19.18 0.08
C LYS A 241 1.34 18.30 -0.13
N SER A 242 1.55 17.02 -0.45
CA SER A 242 0.49 16.08 -0.83
C SER A 242 -0.29 16.58 -2.06
N GLU A 243 0.44 16.97 -3.11
CA GLU A 243 -0.13 17.48 -4.36
C GLU A 243 0.64 16.96 -5.59
N PHE A 244 -0.03 16.90 -6.73
CA PHE A 244 0.63 16.68 -8.02
C PHE A 244 1.25 17.99 -8.52
N ILE A 245 2.52 17.93 -8.93
CA ILE A 245 3.29 19.10 -9.35
C ILE A 245 2.81 19.54 -10.73
N GLY A 246 2.21 20.74 -10.80
CA GLY A 246 1.80 21.36 -12.07
C GLY A 246 0.62 20.68 -12.76
N ASP A 247 -0.17 19.85 -12.07
CA ASP A 247 -1.31 19.13 -12.64
C ASP A 247 -2.60 19.35 -11.84
N GLU A 248 -3.33 20.42 -12.20
CA GLU A 248 -4.61 20.76 -11.54
C GLU A 248 -5.69 19.69 -11.71
N GLN A 249 -5.72 19.01 -12.88
CA GLN A 249 -6.71 17.97 -13.13
C GLN A 249 -6.48 16.79 -12.18
N ALA A 250 -5.23 16.36 -12.01
CA ALA A 250 -4.89 15.30 -11.07
C ALA A 250 -5.18 15.74 -9.63
N ASN A 251 -4.88 16.99 -9.27
CA ASN A 251 -5.15 17.52 -7.93
C ASN A 251 -6.63 17.57 -7.58
N ARG A 252 -7.53 17.80 -8.55
CA ARG A 252 -8.97 17.73 -8.31
C ARG A 252 -9.47 16.32 -7.94
N LEU A 253 -8.72 15.28 -8.29
CA LEU A 253 -9.06 13.89 -7.97
C LEU A 253 -8.58 13.44 -6.58
N LEU A 254 -7.83 14.28 -5.86
CA LEU A 254 -7.33 13.98 -4.51
C LEU A 254 -8.41 14.04 -3.44
N SER A 255 -9.53 14.68 -3.72
CA SER A 255 -10.61 14.81 -2.77
C SER A 255 -11.98 14.84 -3.45
N TYR A 256 -13.00 14.54 -2.67
CA TYR A 256 -14.41 14.73 -3.05
C TYR A 256 -15.14 15.42 -1.90
N THR A 257 -16.27 16.04 -2.21
CA THR A 257 -17.12 16.64 -1.18
C THR A 257 -17.86 15.54 -0.41
N PRO A 258 -17.59 15.37 0.89
CA PRO A 258 -18.35 14.42 1.70
C PRO A 258 -19.83 14.77 1.70
N ARG A 259 -20.70 13.77 1.61
CA ARG A 259 -22.15 13.99 1.73
C ARG A 259 -22.54 14.25 3.20
N PRO A 260 -23.65 14.99 3.46
CA PRO A 260 -24.17 15.13 4.80
C PRO A 260 -24.61 13.77 5.39
N PRO A 261 -24.52 13.54 6.70
CA PRO A 261 -23.99 14.46 7.73
C PRO A 261 -22.46 14.35 7.93
N TRP A 262 -21.74 13.64 7.07
CA TRP A 262 -20.34 13.23 7.18
C TRP A 262 -19.32 14.36 6.95
N ARG A 263 -19.75 15.61 6.97
CA ARG A 263 -18.84 16.76 6.86
C ARG A 263 -18.03 16.91 8.16
N ILE A 264 -16.70 16.94 8.03
CA ILE A 264 -15.75 17.18 9.14
C ILE A 264 -15.31 18.64 9.11
#